data_df87306ef1c3f310bd7c42888382eb4c
#
_entry.id   df87306ef1c3f310bd7c42888382eb4c
#
_cell.length_a   1.000
_cell.length_b   1.000
_cell.length_c   1.000
_cell.angle_alpha   90.00
_cell.angle_beta   90.00
_cell.angle_gamma   90.00
#
_symmetry.space_group_name_H-M   'P 1'
#
loop_
_entity.id
_entity.type
_entity.pdbx_description
1 polymer ?
#
loop_
_entity_poly.entity_id
_entity_poly.type
_entity_poly.pdbx_seq_one_letter_code
_entity_poly.pdbx_strand_id
1 'polypeptide(L)'
;ESAFLPPSGNEPLKGFLKIGGVSKIDKTTFLKIDTTLISDTSFLGKYGYDERDRFLNLISYDKFTKNENLQASILYHTSLRNSNTIEPLVLPDLRYKKYHKFKKSGLLLSEKYSLVGISRREGSGYSRLSADLELRKRWNAGNGLIVRGTGNMLAAAYLENKNTTKQYLFKAYPLGALELKYPLFKN
;
A
#
# COMPACT_ATOMS: atom_id res chain seq x y z
N GLU A 1 -2.27 -24.84 1.30
CA GLU A 1 -3.48 -25.55 1.72
C GLU A 1 -4.47 -25.64 0.57
N SER A 2 -5.09 -26.78 0.35
CA SER A 2 -6.06 -26.95 -0.73
C SER A 2 -7.06 -28.05 -0.38
N ALA A 3 -8.27 -27.92 -0.91
CA ALA A 3 -9.27 -28.99 -0.92
C ALA A 3 -10.06 -28.91 -2.22
N PHE A 4 -10.37 -30.09 -2.78
CA PHE A 4 -11.10 -30.21 -4.04
C PHE A 4 -12.11 -31.33 -3.94
N LEU A 5 -13.30 -31.13 -4.49
CA LEU A 5 -14.26 -32.16 -4.77
C LEU A 5 -14.19 -32.53 -6.25
N PRO A 6 -14.17 -33.84 -6.57
CA PRO A 6 -14.21 -34.28 -7.96
C PRO A 6 -15.50 -33.81 -8.64
N PRO A 7 -15.46 -33.59 -9.95
CA PRO A 7 -16.67 -33.27 -10.70
C PRO A 7 -17.66 -34.43 -10.60
N SER A 8 -18.94 -34.13 -10.38
CA SER A 8 -20.02 -35.11 -10.33
C SER A 8 -21.06 -34.78 -11.40
N GLY A 9 -21.20 -35.66 -12.39
CA GLY A 9 -22.06 -35.44 -13.53
C GLY A 9 -21.61 -34.19 -14.35
N ASN A 10 -22.49 -33.21 -14.52
CA ASN A 10 -22.22 -31.95 -15.23
C ASN A 10 -21.71 -30.82 -14.31
N GLU A 11 -21.47 -31.07 -13.03
CA GLU A 11 -20.97 -30.06 -12.11
C GLU A 11 -19.47 -29.87 -12.29
N PRO A 12 -18.98 -28.58 -12.33
CA PRO A 12 -17.56 -28.31 -12.43
C PRO A 12 -16.81 -28.68 -11.16
N LEU A 13 -15.49 -28.81 -11.24
CA LEU A 13 -14.62 -29.01 -10.11
C LEU A 13 -14.84 -27.92 -9.06
N LYS A 14 -15.18 -28.33 -7.83
CA LYS A 14 -15.35 -27.40 -6.69
C LYS A 14 -14.16 -27.53 -5.74
N GLY A 15 -13.62 -26.39 -5.30
CA GLY A 15 -12.50 -26.40 -4.38
C GLY A 15 -11.88 -25.04 -4.14
N PHE A 16 -10.82 -25.06 -3.35
CA PHE A 16 -9.99 -23.89 -3.12
C PHE A 16 -8.51 -24.26 -3.11
N LEU A 17 -7.69 -23.26 -3.42
CA LEU A 17 -6.23 -23.31 -3.32
C LEU A 17 -5.75 -22.07 -2.59
N LYS A 18 -5.14 -22.24 -1.42
CA LYS A 18 -4.50 -21.18 -0.66
C LYS A 18 -2.99 -21.30 -0.76
N ILE A 19 -2.36 -20.27 -1.27
CA ILE A 19 -0.91 -20.15 -1.41
C ILE A 19 -0.48 -18.95 -0.55
N GLY A 20 0.39 -19.19 0.40
CA GLY A 20 0.94 -18.14 1.24
C GLY A 20 2.41 -18.37 1.54
N GLY A 21 3.20 -17.32 1.50
CA GLY A 21 4.59 -17.41 1.83
C GLY A 21 5.36 -16.11 1.64
N VAL A 22 6.52 -16.05 2.27
CA VAL A 22 7.49 -14.97 2.11
C VAL A 22 8.80 -15.61 1.72
N SER A 23 9.32 -15.22 0.55
CA SER A 23 10.65 -15.61 0.09
C SER A 23 11.62 -14.45 0.27
N LYS A 24 12.73 -14.69 0.89
CA LYS A 24 13.84 -13.73 1.01
C LYS A 24 14.76 -13.91 -0.19
N ILE A 25 14.76 -12.93 -1.10
CA ILE A 25 15.60 -12.94 -2.30
C ILE A 25 17.06 -12.61 -1.92
N ASP A 26 17.23 -11.56 -1.09
CA ASP A 26 18.52 -11.16 -0.54
C ASP A 26 18.35 -10.57 0.88
N LYS A 27 19.42 -9.97 1.45
CA LYS A 27 19.37 -9.38 2.81
C LYS A 27 18.34 -8.27 2.99
N THR A 28 17.91 -7.64 1.90
CA THR A 28 17.08 -6.44 1.89
C THR A 28 15.80 -6.60 1.09
N THR A 29 15.64 -7.71 0.36
CA THR A 29 14.59 -7.89 -0.64
C THR A 29 13.75 -9.12 -0.33
N PHE A 30 12.44 -8.94 -0.33
CA PHE A 30 11.44 -9.96 -0.01
C PHE A 30 10.38 -10.01 -1.10
N LEU A 31 9.94 -11.21 -1.43
CA LEU A 31 8.74 -11.47 -2.22
C LEU A 31 7.71 -12.12 -1.31
N LYS A 32 6.52 -11.54 -1.23
CA LYS A 32 5.40 -12.08 -0.47
C LYS A 32 4.29 -12.47 -1.44
N ILE A 33 3.74 -13.65 -1.26
CA ILE A 33 2.53 -14.12 -1.93
C ILE A 33 1.55 -14.55 -0.85
N ASP A 34 0.30 -14.08 -0.97
CA ASP A 34 -0.81 -14.48 -0.11
C ASP A 34 -2.07 -14.44 -0.97
N THR A 35 -2.49 -15.62 -1.45
CA THR A 35 -3.61 -15.72 -2.39
C THR A 35 -4.49 -16.92 -2.07
N THR A 36 -5.80 -16.73 -2.23
CA THR A 36 -6.80 -17.77 -2.10
C THR A 36 -7.65 -17.79 -3.36
N LEU A 37 -7.49 -18.84 -4.14
CA LEU A 37 -8.27 -19.12 -5.34
C LEU A 37 -9.42 -20.04 -4.98
N ILE A 38 -10.63 -19.69 -5.38
CA ILE A 38 -11.86 -20.40 -5.04
C ILE A 38 -12.66 -20.62 -6.33
N SER A 39 -13.07 -21.84 -6.58
CA SER A 39 -13.88 -22.17 -7.76
C SER A 39 -15.38 -21.99 -7.53
N ASP A 40 -15.83 -22.11 -6.28
CA ASP A 40 -17.24 -22.00 -5.89
C ASP A 40 -17.37 -21.16 -4.61
N THR A 41 -18.20 -20.13 -4.65
CA THR A 41 -18.37 -19.15 -3.56
C THR A 41 -18.94 -19.76 -2.27
N SER A 42 -19.70 -20.85 -2.37
CA SER A 42 -20.30 -21.53 -1.22
C SER A 42 -19.41 -22.62 -0.61
N PHE A 43 -18.32 -23.00 -1.29
CA PHE A 43 -17.50 -24.17 -0.93
C PHE A 43 -16.89 -24.04 0.47
N LEU A 44 -16.25 -22.90 0.77
CA LEU A 44 -15.55 -22.72 2.04
C LEU A 44 -16.48 -22.77 3.26
N GLY A 45 -17.61 -22.06 3.20
CA GLY A 45 -18.60 -22.05 4.28
C GLY A 45 -19.31 -23.39 4.44
N LYS A 46 -19.68 -24.03 3.32
CA LYS A 46 -20.38 -25.32 3.33
C LYS A 46 -19.55 -26.45 3.98
N TYR A 47 -18.25 -26.41 3.80
CA TYR A 47 -17.34 -27.44 4.34
C TYR A 47 -16.55 -26.99 5.57
N GLY A 48 -16.87 -25.81 6.13
CA GLY A 48 -16.27 -25.31 7.38
C GLY A 48 -14.79 -24.93 7.28
N TYR A 49 -14.27 -24.66 6.07
CA TYR A 49 -12.87 -24.28 5.89
C TYR A 49 -12.59 -22.83 6.26
N ASP A 50 -13.51 -21.92 5.95
CA ASP A 50 -13.37 -20.49 6.26
C ASP A 50 -14.76 -19.81 6.25
N GLU A 51 -15.00 -18.93 7.21
CA GLU A 51 -16.27 -18.18 7.33
C GLU A 51 -16.20 -16.78 6.73
N ARG A 52 -15.01 -16.36 6.28
CA ARG A 52 -14.84 -15.07 5.65
C ARG A 52 -15.53 -15.03 4.30
N ASP A 53 -16.15 -13.93 4.00
CA ASP A 53 -16.84 -13.67 2.75
C ASP A 53 -16.01 -12.90 1.73
N ARG A 54 -14.79 -12.48 2.11
CA ARG A 54 -13.83 -11.76 1.25
C ARG A 54 -12.41 -12.21 1.52
N PHE A 55 -11.66 -12.40 0.45
CA PHE A 55 -10.25 -12.75 0.48
C PHE A 55 -9.44 -11.68 -0.22
N LEU A 56 -8.39 -11.21 0.44
CA LEU A 56 -7.38 -10.36 -0.17
C LEU A 56 -6.31 -11.25 -0.79
N ASN A 57 -6.15 -11.12 -2.09
CA ASN A 57 -5.05 -11.73 -2.82
C ASN A 57 -3.96 -10.68 -3.01
N LEU A 58 -2.76 -10.98 -2.56
CA LEU A 58 -1.64 -10.05 -2.54
C LEU A 58 -0.40 -10.73 -3.12
N ILE A 59 0.25 -10.05 -4.05
CA ILE A 59 1.63 -10.32 -4.43
C ILE A 59 2.40 -9.03 -4.19
N SER A 60 3.45 -9.06 -3.38
CA SER A 60 4.29 -7.90 -3.13
C SER A 60 5.78 -8.20 -3.26
N TYR A 61 6.49 -7.22 -3.79
CA TYR A 61 7.94 -7.13 -3.80
C TYR A 61 8.33 -5.95 -2.90
N ASP A 62 9.11 -6.25 -1.87
CA ASP A 62 9.53 -5.29 -0.87
C ASP A 62 11.05 -5.24 -0.79
N LYS A 63 11.64 -4.06 -0.97
CA LYS A 63 13.08 -3.83 -0.80
C LYS A 63 13.31 -2.76 0.24
N PHE A 64 14.02 -3.13 1.31
CA PHE A 64 14.35 -2.26 2.43
C PHE A 64 15.86 -2.09 2.56
N THR A 65 16.32 -0.87 2.46
CA THR A 65 17.70 -0.51 2.78
C THR A 65 17.73 0.49 3.93
N LYS A 66 18.92 0.88 4.40
CA LYS A 66 19.04 1.87 5.47
C LYS A 66 18.35 3.19 5.18
N ASN A 67 18.37 3.63 3.92
CA ASN A 67 17.91 4.95 3.52
C ASN A 67 16.77 4.92 2.49
N GLU A 68 16.40 3.75 1.99
CA GLU A 68 15.43 3.59 0.91
C GLU A 68 14.47 2.43 1.21
N ASN A 69 13.23 2.61 0.82
CA ASN A 69 12.21 1.58 0.86
C ASN A 69 11.44 1.62 -0.45
N LEU A 70 11.40 0.51 -1.15
CA LEU A 70 10.59 0.31 -2.36
C LEU A 70 9.63 -0.84 -2.12
N GLN A 71 8.36 -0.60 -2.35
CA GLN A 71 7.31 -1.60 -2.34
C GLN A 71 6.58 -1.56 -3.66
N ALA A 72 6.40 -2.72 -4.28
CA ALA A 72 5.57 -2.90 -5.46
C ALA A 72 4.58 -4.02 -5.18
N SER A 73 3.29 -3.78 -5.35
CA SER A 73 2.27 -4.79 -5.06
C SER A 73 1.12 -4.81 -6.05
N ILE A 74 0.51 -5.98 -6.14
CA ILE A 74 -0.76 -6.22 -6.82
C ILE A 74 -1.71 -6.76 -5.77
N LEU A 75 -2.89 -6.15 -5.68
CA LEU A 75 -3.93 -6.58 -4.76
C LEU A 75 -5.22 -6.82 -5.54
N TYR A 76 -5.87 -7.92 -5.22
CA TYR A 76 -7.16 -8.27 -5.76
C TYR A 76 -8.05 -8.84 -4.66
N HIS A 77 -9.30 -8.36 -4.60
CA HIS A 77 -10.29 -8.89 -3.67
C HIS A 77 -11.17 -9.92 -4.38
N THR A 78 -11.34 -11.07 -3.75
CA THR A 78 -12.33 -12.07 -4.16
C THR A 78 -13.49 -12.03 -3.18
N SER A 79 -14.70 -11.74 -3.66
CA SER A 79 -15.93 -11.78 -2.87
C SER A 79 -16.64 -13.10 -3.05
N LEU A 80 -17.16 -13.65 -1.95
CA LEU A 80 -18.03 -14.84 -1.97
C LEU A 80 -19.52 -14.49 -1.98
N ARG A 81 -19.88 -13.21 -1.73
CA ARG A 81 -21.28 -12.80 -1.64
C ARG A 81 -21.89 -12.38 -2.98
N ASN A 82 -21.11 -11.76 -3.85
CA ASN A 82 -21.59 -11.14 -5.09
C ASN A 82 -20.67 -11.47 -6.26
N SER A 83 -21.12 -11.11 -7.46
CA SER A 83 -20.25 -11.15 -8.63
C SER A 83 -18.98 -10.30 -8.37
N ASN A 84 -17.83 -10.86 -8.74
CA ASN A 84 -16.53 -10.16 -8.60
C ASN A 84 -16.37 -8.95 -9.56
N THR A 85 -17.46 -8.49 -10.20
CA THR A 85 -17.40 -7.40 -11.18
C THR A 85 -17.11 -6.05 -10.56
N ILE A 86 -17.55 -5.82 -9.31
CA ILE A 86 -17.36 -4.58 -8.56
C ILE A 86 -16.09 -4.59 -7.69
N GLU A 87 -15.49 -5.76 -7.49
CA GLU A 87 -14.29 -5.86 -6.64
C GLU A 87 -13.08 -5.19 -7.30
N PRO A 88 -12.31 -4.39 -6.56
CA PRO A 88 -11.20 -3.65 -7.11
C PRO A 88 -9.99 -4.54 -7.38
N LEU A 89 -9.38 -4.36 -8.55
CA LEU A 89 -8.00 -4.73 -8.81
C LEU A 89 -7.13 -3.51 -8.59
N VAL A 90 -6.21 -3.58 -7.65
CA VAL A 90 -5.22 -2.52 -7.40
C VAL A 90 -3.93 -2.90 -8.12
N LEU A 91 -3.64 -2.20 -9.22
CA LEU A 91 -2.48 -2.43 -10.07
C LEU A 91 -2.18 -1.16 -10.90
N PRO A 92 -1.00 -0.60 -10.81
CA PRO A 92 0.05 -0.88 -9.84
C PRO A 92 -0.26 -0.29 -8.45
N ASP A 93 0.37 -0.84 -7.40
CA ASP A 93 0.56 -0.16 -6.12
C ASP A 93 2.08 -0.08 -5.89
N LEU A 94 2.67 1.04 -6.29
CA LEU A 94 4.09 1.32 -6.14
C LEU A 94 4.30 2.40 -5.09
N ARG A 95 5.20 2.15 -4.16
CA ARG A 95 5.57 3.08 -3.10
C ARG A 95 7.08 3.12 -2.96
N TYR A 96 7.64 4.30 -3.08
CA TYR A 96 9.06 4.54 -2.89
C TYR A 96 9.28 5.60 -1.83
N LYS A 97 10.19 5.35 -0.91
CA LYS A 97 10.57 6.27 0.14
C LYS A 97 12.08 6.33 0.26
N LYS A 98 12.61 7.54 0.35
CA LYS A 98 14.04 7.78 0.50
C LYS A 98 14.32 8.85 1.56
N TYR A 99 15.41 8.66 2.29
CA TYR A 99 15.89 9.58 3.31
C TYR A 99 17.27 10.09 2.95
N HIS A 100 17.44 11.42 2.99
CA HIS A 100 18.72 12.09 2.82
C HIS A 100 19.07 12.83 4.10
N LYS A 101 20.19 12.48 4.70
CA LYS A 101 20.74 13.19 5.86
C LYS A 101 21.92 14.04 5.44
N PHE A 102 21.76 15.34 5.48
CA PHE A 102 22.82 16.31 5.18
C PHE A 102 23.65 16.54 6.45
N LYS A 103 24.80 15.86 6.55
CA LYS A 103 25.64 15.86 7.76
C LYS A 103 26.08 17.27 8.19
N LYS A 104 26.45 18.14 7.26
CA LYS A 104 26.93 19.51 7.55
C LYS A 104 25.84 20.42 8.12
N SER A 105 24.63 20.35 7.62
CA SER A 105 23.53 21.22 8.02
C SER A 105 22.62 20.60 9.08
N GLY A 106 22.74 19.30 9.34
CA GLY A 106 21.82 18.55 10.21
C GLY A 106 20.40 18.42 9.64
N LEU A 107 20.21 18.74 8.35
CA LEU A 107 18.95 18.68 7.65
C LEU A 107 18.61 17.21 7.29
N LEU A 108 17.35 16.84 7.43
CA LEU A 108 16.80 15.57 6.98
C LEU A 108 15.74 15.85 5.91
N LEU A 109 15.93 15.31 4.72
CA LEU A 109 14.92 15.29 3.66
C LEU A 109 14.34 13.87 3.56
N SER A 110 13.02 13.76 3.61
CA SER A 110 12.27 12.53 3.33
C SER A 110 11.45 12.72 2.08
N GLU A 111 11.67 11.88 1.11
CA GLU A 111 10.93 11.84 -0.15
C GLU A 111 10.06 10.59 -0.16
N LYS A 112 8.78 10.73 -0.48
CA LYS A 112 7.85 9.62 -0.67
C LYS A 112 7.10 9.81 -1.98
N TYR A 113 7.12 8.78 -2.80
CA TYR A 113 6.41 8.74 -4.06
C TYR A 113 5.47 7.54 -4.05
N SER A 114 4.26 7.71 -4.56
CA SER A 114 3.36 6.59 -4.74
C SER A 114 2.59 6.69 -6.06
N LEU A 115 2.45 5.55 -6.71
CA LEU A 115 1.60 5.37 -7.87
C LEU A 115 0.63 4.23 -7.57
N VAL A 116 -0.67 4.54 -7.59
CA VAL A 116 -1.72 3.57 -7.32
C VAL A 116 -2.73 3.63 -8.44
N GLY A 117 -3.00 2.49 -9.04
CA GLY A 117 -4.07 2.31 -10.02
C GLY A 117 -5.14 1.38 -9.45
N ILE A 118 -6.41 1.75 -9.60
CA ILE A 118 -7.55 0.92 -9.22
C ILE A 118 -8.45 0.77 -10.43
N SER A 119 -8.70 -0.46 -10.82
CA SER A 119 -9.65 -0.80 -11.87
C SER A 119 -10.73 -1.72 -11.34
N ARG A 120 -11.92 -1.63 -11.94
CA ARG A 120 -13.06 -2.52 -11.71
C ARG A 120 -13.64 -2.94 -13.05
N ARG A 121 -14.23 -4.10 -13.11
CA ARG A 121 -14.96 -4.51 -14.34
C ARG A 121 -16.21 -3.66 -14.53
N GLU A 122 -16.90 -3.34 -13.44
CA GLU A 122 -18.04 -2.45 -13.41
C GLU A 122 -17.77 -1.30 -12.43
N GLY A 123 -18.06 -0.06 -12.84
CA GLY A 123 -17.84 1.13 -12.04
C GLY A 123 -16.64 1.96 -12.48
N SER A 124 -16.29 2.94 -11.66
CA SER A 124 -15.18 3.85 -11.94
C SER A 124 -13.85 3.25 -11.49
N GLY A 125 -12.83 3.45 -12.32
CA GLY A 125 -11.44 3.25 -11.97
C GLY A 125 -10.74 4.58 -11.72
N TYR A 126 -9.64 4.58 -10.98
CA TYR A 126 -8.81 5.77 -10.86
C TYR A 126 -7.32 5.42 -10.73
N SER A 127 -6.49 6.36 -11.14
CA SER A 127 -5.05 6.30 -10.90
C SER A 127 -4.62 7.55 -10.14
N ARG A 128 -3.68 7.39 -9.22
CA ARG A 128 -3.11 8.47 -8.42
C ARG A 128 -1.60 8.38 -8.43
N LEU A 129 -0.95 9.45 -8.85
CA LEU A 129 0.46 9.70 -8.63
C LEU A 129 0.60 10.73 -7.52
N SER A 130 1.39 10.47 -6.49
CA SER A 130 1.65 11.43 -5.43
C SER A 130 3.11 11.51 -5.06
N ALA A 131 3.54 12.71 -4.66
CA ALA A 131 4.83 13.02 -4.09
C ALA A 131 4.64 13.74 -2.76
N ASP A 132 5.33 13.29 -1.71
CA ASP A 132 5.35 13.89 -0.38
C ASP A 132 6.82 14.15 -0.01
N LEU A 133 7.19 15.41 0.03
CA LEU A 133 8.53 15.89 0.35
C LEU A 133 8.50 16.52 1.74
N GLU A 134 9.26 15.99 2.67
CA GLU A 134 9.32 16.48 4.03
C GLU A 134 10.76 16.88 4.37
N LEU A 135 10.95 18.14 4.75
CA LEU A 135 12.20 18.73 5.18
C LEU A 135 12.16 18.99 6.69
N ARG A 136 13.08 18.40 7.43
CA ARG A 136 13.19 18.59 8.89
C ARG A 136 14.54 19.13 9.27
N LYS A 137 14.56 20.08 10.19
CA LYS A 137 15.78 20.54 10.84
C LYS A 137 15.56 20.69 12.34
N ARG A 138 16.57 20.28 13.11
CA ARG A 138 16.61 20.46 14.56
C ARG A 138 17.77 21.39 14.91
N TRP A 139 17.48 22.35 15.73
CA TRP A 139 18.46 23.24 16.35
C TRP A 139 18.44 23.01 17.86
N ASN A 140 19.60 22.99 18.48
CA ASN A 140 19.76 22.94 19.92
C ASN A 140 20.39 24.29 20.35
N ALA A 141 19.66 25.07 21.13
CA ALA A 141 20.22 26.28 21.76
C ALA A 141 20.94 25.90 23.04
N GLY A 142 21.98 26.65 23.39
CA GLY A 142 22.86 26.34 24.52
C GLY A 142 22.21 26.29 25.91
N ASN A 143 20.99 26.81 26.03
CA ASN A 143 20.19 26.80 27.27
C ASN A 143 19.23 25.60 27.40
N GLY A 144 19.39 24.57 26.58
CA GLY A 144 18.52 23.38 26.56
C GLY A 144 17.28 23.52 25.67
N LEU A 145 17.04 24.68 25.07
CA LEU A 145 15.97 24.86 24.10
C LEU A 145 16.24 24.04 22.85
N ILE A 146 15.26 23.24 22.46
CA ILE A 146 15.25 22.48 21.20
C ILE A 146 14.21 23.11 20.30
N VAL A 147 14.65 23.54 19.12
CA VAL A 147 13.77 24.05 18.07
C VAL A 147 13.76 23.03 16.93
N ARG A 148 12.57 22.60 16.52
CA ARG A 148 12.41 21.71 15.35
C ARG A 148 11.52 22.41 14.32
N GLY A 149 12.07 22.67 13.14
CA GLY A 149 11.34 23.12 11.96
C GLY A 149 11.02 21.94 11.05
N THR A 150 9.79 21.86 10.57
CA THR A 150 9.34 20.90 9.56
C THR A 150 8.62 21.64 8.45
N GLY A 151 9.06 21.45 7.21
CA GLY A 151 8.35 21.86 6.00
C GLY A 151 7.91 20.62 5.24
N ASN A 152 6.69 20.59 4.76
CA ASN A 152 6.15 19.50 3.98
C ASN A 152 5.46 20.02 2.72
N MET A 153 5.62 19.32 1.59
CA MET A 153 4.94 19.57 0.35
C MET A 153 4.33 18.27 -0.15
N LEU A 154 3.02 18.17 -0.10
CA LEU A 154 2.27 17.07 -0.69
C LEU A 154 1.71 17.51 -2.04
N ALA A 155 2.05 16.79 -3.11
CA ALA A 155 1.46 16.97 -4.43
C ALA A 155 0.84 15.64 -4.90
N ALA A 156 -0.34 15.71 -5.52
CA ALA A 156 -1.00 14.53 -6.06
C ALA A 156 -1.75 14.86 -7.35
N ALA A 157 -1.56 14.01 -8.35
CA ALA A 157 -2.32 14.00 -9.59
C ALA A 157 -3.24 12.77 -9.60
N TYR A 158 -4.49 12.98 -9.98
CA TYR A 158 -5.51 11.97 -10.07
C TYR A 158 -6.04 11.89 -11.50
N LEU A 159 -6.23 10.69 -11.98
CA LEU A 159 -6.96 10.38 -13.20
C LEU A 159 -8.14 9.49 -12.82
N GLU A 160 -9.33 9.98 -12.93
CA GLU A 160 -10.56 9.19 -12.78
C GLU A 160 -11.10 8.81 -14.15
N ASN A 161 -11.39 7.53 -14.32
CA ASN A 161 -12.02 6.98 -15.51
C ASN A 161 -13.42 6.50 -15.14
N LYS A 162 -14.43 7.30 -15.48
CA LYS A 162 -15.83 7.00 -15.20
C LYS A 162 -16.55 6.74 -16.53
N ASN A 163 -16.69 5.46 -16.85
CA ASN A 163 -17.30 4.96 -18.09
C ASN A 163 -16.71 5.59 -19.37
N THR A 164 -17.25 6.73 -19.82
CA THR A 164 -16.84 7.43 -21.05
C THR A 164 -16.07 8.73 -20.78
N THR A 165 -16.00 9.19 -19.52
CA THR A 165 -15.42 10.49 -19.19
C THR A 165 -14.14 10.32 -18.37
N LYS A 166 -13.05 10.96 -18.81
CA LYS A 166 -11.81 11.06 -18.05
C LYS A 166 -11.74 12.39 -17.34
N GLN A 167 -11.50 12.38 -16.05
CA GLN A 167 -11.32 13.60 -15.26
C GLN A 167 -9.91 13.62 -14.67
N TYR A 168 -9.26 14.78 -14.76
CA TYR A 168 -7.94 15.02 -14.21
C TYR A 168 -8.06 16.00 -13.04
N LEU A 169 -7.43 15.70 -11.93
CA LEU A 169 -7.39 16.58 -10.77
C LEU A 169 -5.95 16.63 -10.25
N PHE A 170 -5.46 17.84 -10.05
CA PHE A 170 -4.18 18.07 -9.39
C PHE A 170 -4.41 18.79 -8.06
N LYS A 171 -3.70 18.36 -7.02
CA LYS A 171 -3.73 18.98 -5.69
C LYS A 171 -2.30 19.16 -5.19
N ALA A 172 -2.02 20.29 -4.56
CA ALA A 172 -0.75 20.55 -3.89
C ALA A 172 -1.02 21.26 -2.56
N TYR A 173 -0.39 20.77 -1.50
CA TYR A 173 -0.56 21.27 -0.14
C TYR A 173 0.80 21.52 0.50
N PRO A 174 1.26 22.79 0.63
CA PRO A 174 2.38 23.12 1.46
C PRO A 174 1.93 23.16 2.94
N LEU A 175 2.74 22.58 3.81
CA LEU A 175 2.54 22.58 5.26
C LEU A 175 3.84 22.96 5.94
N GLY A 176 3.75 23.71 7.04
CA GLY A 176 4.90 24.05 7.88
C GLY A 176 4.55 23.92 9.35
N ALA A 177 5.50 23.45 10.15
CA ALA A 177 5.37 23.37 11.58
C ALA A 177 6.66 23.78 12.28
N LEU A 178 6.52 24.47 13.41
CA LEU A 178 7.60 24.83 14.32
C LEU A 178 7.27 24.26 15.70
N GLU A 179 8.16 23.43 16.21
CA GLU A 179 8.04 22.84 17.55
C GLU A 179 9.15 23.39 18.43
N LEU A 180 8.78 23.90 19.62
CA LEU A 180 9.69 24.38 20.64
C LEU A 180 9.59 23.47 21.85
N LYS A 181 10.72 22.95 22.31
CA LYS A 181 10.81 22.15 23.54
C LYS A 181 11.82 22.78 24.47
N TYR A 182 11.39 23.13 25.66
CA TYR A 182 12.25 23.67 26.71
C TYR A 182 12.08 22.83 28.00
N PRO A 183 13.15 22.34 28.61
CA PRO A 183 13.07 21.63 29.87
C PRO A 183 12.71 22.63 30.97
N LEU A 184 11.55 22.43 31.62
CA LEU A 184 11.06 23.30 32.69
C LEU A 184 11.78 23.03 34.01
N PHE A 185 12.41 21.88 34.17
CA PHE A 185 13.15 21.48 35.35
C PHE A 185 14.55 21.00 34.98
N LYS A 186 15.59 21.58 35.59
CA LYS A 186 16.91 20.98 35.67
C LYS A 186 16.90 20.10 36.91
N ASN A 187 16.95 18.81 36.75
CA ASN A 187 17.38 17.90 37.84
C ASN A 187 18.88 18.03 38.03
#